data_4dd3d64dc8dc6bb58020bcb50ca0ffa6
#
_entry.id   4dd3d64dc8dc6bb58020bcb50ca0ffa6
#
_cell.length_a   1.000
_cell.length_b   1.000
_cell.length_c   1.000
_cell.angle_alpha   90.00
_cell.angle_beta   90.00
_cell.angle_gamma   90.00
#
_symmetry.space_group_name_H-M   'P 1'
#
loop_
_entity.id
_entity.type
_entity.pdbx_description
1 polymer ?
#
loop_
_entity_poly.entity_id
_entity_poly.type
_entity_poly.pdbx_seq_one_letter_code
_entity_poly.pdbx_strand_id
1 'polypeptide(L)'
;ALKISEKIDVPIDFALISQLSDLVSEMSGRPIPVDKPIIGRDVISHESGIHVNCLIKDQNTYQLFPAKMVGRKEAEIVFGLHSGKSSIRYILNRLNIKYNDKECAQLLEMVKEKASICGRTLDEYEVIKLYNELKLYCYG
;
A
#
# COMPACT_ATOMS: atom_id res chain seq x y z
N ALA A 1 11.79 -19.64 -4.86
CA ALA A 1 12.19 -20.19 -3.56
C ALA A 1 10.97 -20.70 -2.78
N LEU A 2 9.98 -19.89 -2.46
CA LEU A 2 8.79 -20.30 -1.66
C LEU A 2 8.03 -21.49 -2.26
N LYS A 3 7.87 -21.54 -3.62
CA LYS A 3 7.26 -22.70 -4.30
C LYS A 3 8.14 -23.95 -4.31
N ILE A 4 9.45 -23.81 -4.16
CA ILE A 4 10.37 -24.93 -4.06
C ILE A 4 10.30 -25.54 -2.67
N SER A 5 10.08 -24.73 -1.62
CA SER A 5 9.96 -25.22 -0.24
C SER A 5 8.73 -26.11 -0.02
N GLU A 6 7.66 -25.95 -0.81
CA GLU A 6 6.50 -26.87 -0.79
C GLU A 6 6.86 -28.30 -1.26
N LYS A 7 7.95 -28.45 -2.03
CA LYS A 7 8.42 -29.72 -2.57
C LYS A 7 9.65 -30.30 -1.85
N ILE A 8 10.30 -29.49 -1.07
CA ILE A 8 11.51 -29.83 -0.33
C ILE A 8 11.25 -29.47 1.12
N ASP A 9 11.29 -30.44 2.01
CA ASP A 9 11.14 -30.22 3.46
C ASP A 9 12.38 -29.46 3.97
N VAL A 10 12.30 -28.13 3.95
CA VAL A 10 13.34 -27.23 4.46
C VAL A 10 12.80 -26.61 5.74
N PRO A 11 13.42 -26.84 6.88
CA PRO A 11 12.98 -26.32 8.18
C PRO A 11 13.28 -24.82 8.30
N ILE A 12 12.68 -24.01 7.44
CA ILE A 12 12.81 -22.54 7.44
C ILE A 12 11.46 -21.93 7.83
N ASP A 13 11.47 -21.15 8.90
CA ASP A 13 10.35 -20.29 9.24
C ASP A 13 10.39 -19.00 8.39
N PHE A 14 9.58 -18.96 7.33
CA PHE A 14 9.50 -17.80 6.43
C PHE A 14 8.99 -16.55 7.13
N ALA A 15 8.24 -16.66 8.23
CA ALA A 15 7.74 -15.51 8.98
C ALA A 15 8.89 -14.68 9.61
N LEU A 16 10.05 -15.28 9.80
CA LEU A 16 11.24 -14.61 10.35
C LEU A 16 12.05 -13.84 9.29
N ILE A 17 11.76 -13.99 8.00
CA ILE A 17 12.55 -13.37 6.92
C ILE A 17 12.59 -11.84 7.04
N SER A 18 11.46 -11.20 7.36
CA SER A 18 11.41 -9.74 7.51
C SER A 18 12.26 -9.28 8.70
N GLN A 19 12.12 -9.93 9.85
CA GLN A 19 12.90 -9.59 11.03
C GLN A 19 14.41 -9.78 10.80
N LEU A 20 14.80 -10.87 10.14
CA LEU A 20 16.21 -11.11 9.79
C LEU A 20 16.73 -10.02 8.84
N SER A 21 15.93 -9.60 7.87
CA SER A 21 16.32 -8.58 6.91
C SER A 21 16.47 -7.21 7.57
N ASP A 22 15.58 -6.87 8.50
CA ASP A 22 15.66 -5.63 9.27
C ASP A 22 16.91 -5.62 10.15
N LEU A 23 17.20 -6.73 10.83
CA LEU A 23 18.42 -6.90 11.64
C LEU A 23 19.70 -6.76 10.81
N VAL A 24 19.76 -7.42 9.64
CA VAL A 24 20.92 -7.32 8.74
C VAL A 24 21.10 -5.89 8.22
N SER A 25 19.99 -5.20 7.89
CA SER A 25 20.01 -3.81 7.45
C SER A 25 20.58 -2.89 8.54
N GLU A 26 20.13 -3.06 9.78
CA GLU A 26 20.61 -2.30 10.92
C GLU A 26 22.11 -2.55 11.17
N MET A 27 22.52 -3.81 11.27
CA MET A 27 23.90 -4.19 11.56
C MET A 27 24.89 -3.81 10.45
N SER A 28 24.46 -3.84 9.19
CA SER A 28 25.32 -3.52 8.05
C SER A 28 25.34 -2.04 7.68
N GLY A 29 24.39 -1.23 8.21
CA GLY A 29 24.17 0.14 7.80
C GLY A 29 23.64 0.29 6.37
N ARG A 30 23.18 -0.80 5.74
CA ARG A 30 22.65 -0.80 4.37
C ARG A 30 21.14 -0.90 4.40
N PRO A 31 20.38 0.16 3.99
CA PRO A 31 18.94 0.12 3.98
C PRO A 31 18.40 -0.92 2.98
N ILE A 32 17.28 -1.54 3.32
CA ILE A 32 16.59 -2.45 2.40
C ILE A 32 15.98 -1.61 1.27
N PRO A 33 16.31 -1.89 -0.01
CA PRO A 33 15.64 -1.24 -1.15
C PRO A 33 14.14 -1.45 -1.08
N VAL A 34 13.38 -0.40 -1.36
CA VAL A 34 11.90 -0.42 -1.23
C VAL A 34 11.24 -1.43 -2.16
N ASP A 35 11.86 -1.71 -3.30
CA ASP A 35 11.44 -2.64 -4.34
C ASP A 35 12.08 -4.04 -4.21
N LYS A 36 12.85 -4.28 -3.12
CA LYS A 36 13.54 -5.57 -2.96
C LYS A 36 12.53 -6.73 -2.91
N PRO A 37 12.68 -7.75 -3.76
CA PRO A 37 11.75 -8.89 -3.78
C PRO A 37 11.50 -9.48 -2.40
N ILE A 38 10.25 -9.81 -2.11
CA ILE A 38 9.74 -10.44 -0.89
C ILE A 38 9.67 -9.49 0.31
N ILE A 39 10.73 -8.73 0.60
CA ILE A 39 10.89 -7.95 1.84
C ILE A 39 10.82 -6.44 1.64
N GLY A 40 10.91 -5.95 0.41
CA GLY A 40 10.77 -4.53 0.12
C GLY A 40 9.36 -4.02 0.46
N ARG A 41 9.28 -2.79 0.94
CA ARG A 41 7.99 -2.18 1.34
C ARG A 41 6.99 -2.15 0.19
N ASP A 42 7.45 -1.82 -1.02
CA ASP A 42 6.59 -1.59 -2.17
C ASP A 42 6.14 -2.89 -2.86
N VAL A 43 6.75 -4.03 -2.51
CA VAL A 43 6.42 -5.35 -3.10
C VAL A 43 5.01 -5.81 -2.74
N ILE A 44 4.50 -5.38 -1.59
CA ILE A 44 3.15 -5.73 -1.09
C ILE A 44 2.22 -4.51 -1.07
N SER A 45 2.66 -3.36 -1.58
CA SER A 45 1.85 -2.15 -1.66
C SER A 45 1.10 -2.10 -2.99
N HIS A 46 -0.14 -1.62 -2.97
CA HIS A 46 -0.99 -1.52 -4.15
C HIS A 46 -1.45 -0.08 -4.36
N GLU A 47 -1.04 0.52 -5.47
CA GLU A 47 -1.46 1.87 -5.87
C GLU A 47 -2.61 1.85 -6.87
N SER A 48 -2.63 0.85 -7.76
CA SER A 48 -3.59 0.78 -8.85
C SER A 48 -5.02 0.52 -8.36
N GLY A 49 -5.98 1.33 -8.81
CA GLY A 49 -7.39 1.17 -8.50
C GLY A 49 -7.99 -0.17 -8.94
N ILE A 50 -7.45 -0.82 -9.97
CA ILE A 50 -7.85 -2.17 -10.39
C ILE A 50 -7.42 -3.19 -9.35
N HIS A 51 -6.18 -3.11 -8.87
CA HIS A 51 -5.66 -3.99 -7.83
C HIS A 51 -6.41 -3.80 -6.51
N VAL A 52 -6.71 -2.55 -6.13
CA VAL A 52 -7.52 -2.24 -4.95
C VAL A 52 -8.91 -2.86 -5.04
N ASN A 53 -9.59 -2.76 -6.19
CA ASN A 53 -10.90 -3.39 -6.40
C ASN A 53 -10.85 -4.92 -6.30
N CYS A 54 -9.78 -5.53 -6.76
CA CYS A 54 -9.61 -6.98 -6.66
C CYS A 54 -9.32 -7.41 -5.21
N LEU A 55 -8.48 -6.68 -4.49
CA LEU A 55 -8.19 -6.93 -3.08
C LEU A 55 -9.43 -6.78 -2.18
N ILE A 56 -10.35 -5.85 -2.52
CA ILE A 56 -11.64 -5.69 -1.82
C ILE A 56 -12.51 -6.96 -1.98
N LYS A 57 -12.44 -7.61 -3.14
CA LYS A 57 -13.23 -8.81 -3.44
C LYS A 57 -12.58 -10.09 -2.90
N ASP A 58 -11.26 -10.20 -3.04
CA ASP A 58 -10.47 -11.32 -2.56
C ASP A 58 -9.04 -10.84 -2.27
N GLN A 59 -8.66 -10.86 -0.99
CA GLN A 59 -7.34 -10.43 -0.52
C GLN A 59 -6.17 -11.24 -1.10
N ASN A 60 -6.44 -12.46 -1.58
CA ASN A 60 -5.42 -13.33 -2.20
C ASN A 60 -5.20 -13.04 -3.69
N THR A 61 -6.04 -12.19 -4.30
CA THR A 61 -5.90 -11.82 -5.70
C THR A 61 -4.68 -10.90 -5.87
N TYR A 62 -3.83 -11.22 -6.83
CA TYR A 62 -2.58 -10.50 -7.14
C TYR A 62 -1.44 -10.59 -6.12
N GLN A 63 -1.58 -11.36 -5.05
CA GLN A 63 -0.47 -11.67 -4.17
C GLN A 63 0.11 -13.05 -4.49
N LEU A 64 1.42 -13.11 -4.76
CA LEU A 64 2.12 -14.39 -4.95
C LEU A 64 2.15 -15.23 -3.66
N PHE A 65 2.05 -14.56 -2.53
CA PHE A 65 2.00 -15.14 -1.18
C PHE A 65 1.39 -14.10 -0.21
N PRO A 66 0.73 -14.55 0.87
CA PRO A 66 0.24 -13.65 1.91
C PRO A 66 1.40 -12.91 2.60
N ALA A 67 1.25 -11.62 2.86
CA ALA A 67 2.28 -10.82 3.54
C ALA A 67 2.70 -11.42 4.89
N LYS A 68 1.75 -12.01 5.62
CA LYS A 68 1.98 -12.71 6.90
C LYS A 68 2.94 -13.89 6.77
N MET A 69 3.00 -14.55 5.61
CA MET A 69 3.90 -15.68 5.36
C MET A 69 5.38 -15.29 5.49
N VAL A 70 5.70 -14.03 5.24
CA VAL A 70 7.06 -13.50 5.33
C VAL A 70 7.25 -12.52 6.51
N GLY A 71 6.33 -12.55 7.46
CA GLY A 71 6.39 -11.71 8.67
C GLY A 71 6.07 -10.23 8.42
N ARG A 72 5.39 -9.91 7.31
CA ARG A 72 4.91 -8.55 7.00
C ARG A 72 3.46 -8.37 7.42
N LYS A 73 3.07 -7.12 7.67
CA LYS A 73 1.66 -6.72 7.81
C LYS A 73 0.94 -6.89 6.48
N GLU A 74 -0.38 -6.84 6.51
CA GLU A 74 -1.20 -6.89 5.29
C GLU A 74 -0.79 -5.80 4.30
N ALA A 75 -1.08 -6.05 3.02
CA ALA A 75 -0.78 -5.11 1.95
C ALA A 75 -1.34 -3.72 2.25
N GLU A 76 -0.49 -2.70 2.15
CA GLU A 76 -0.89 -1.31 2.32
C GLU A 76 -1.38 -0.78 0.98
N ILE A 77 -2.51 -0.08 1.00
CA ILE A 77 -2.96 0.71 -0.15
C ILE A 77 -2.24 2.05 -0.05
N VAL A 78 -1.49 2.35 -1.10
CA VAL A 78 -0.81 3.63 -1.27
C VAL A 78 -1.48 4.42 -2.39
N PHE A 79 -1.34 5.72 -2.37
CA PHE A 79 -2.04 6.63 -3.26
C PHE A 79 -1.03 7.48 -4.03
N GLY A 80 -1.19 7.56 -5.36
CA GLY A 80 -0.26 8.29 -6.20
C GLY A 80 -0.78 8.52 -7.61
N LEU A 81 0.13 8.64 -8.57
CA LEU A 81 -0.18 8.99 -9.95
C LEU A 81 -1.09 7.95 -10.64
N HIS A 82 -0.96 6.67 -10.28
CA HIS A 82 -1.73 5.57 -10.86
C HIS A 82 -3.02 5.26 -10.07
N SER A 83 -3.28 6.00 -9.00
CA SER A 83 -4.51 5.85 -8.23
C SER A 83 -5.75 6.23 -9.05
N GLY A 84 -6.82 5.47 -8.83
CA GLY A 84 -8.13 5.70 -9.44
C GLY A 84 -9.18 6.12 -8.41
N LYS A 85 -10.38 6.50 -8.90
CA LYS A 85 -11.53 6.83 -8.02
C LYS A 85 -11.89 5.71 -7.05
N SER A 86 -11.64 4.44 -7.43
CA SER A 86 -11.90 3.28 -6.56
C SER A 86 -11.03 3.27 -5.30
N SER A 87 -9.75 3.68 -5.41
CA SER A 87 -8.86 3.78 -4.24
C SER A 87 -9.34 4.86 -3.27
N ILE A 88 -9.74 6.02 -3.80
CA ILE A 88 -10.29 7.12 -3.00
C ILE A 88 -11.61 6.73 -2.33
N ARG A 89 -12.54 6.13 -3.09
CA ARG A 89 -13.81 5.63 -2.52
C ARG A 89 -13.58 4.58 -1.44
N TYR A 90 -12.60 3.69 -1.64
CA TYR A 90 -12.26 2.67 -0.66
C TYR A 90 -11.86 3.27 0.69
N ILE A 91 -10.90 4.23 0.68
CA ILE A 91 -10.42 4.84 1.93
C ILE A 91 -11.53 5.64 2.62
N LEU A 92 -12.29 6.45 1.88
CA LEU A 92 -13.38 7.24 2.43
C LEU A 92 -14.48 6.36 3.04
N ASN A 93 -14.85 5.26 2.36
CA ASN A 93 -15.84 4.29 2.87
C ASN A 93 -15.33 3.57 4.12
N ARG A 94 -14.06 3.13 4.14
CA ARG A 94 -13.45 2.45 5.28
C ARG A 94 -13.47 3.31 6.55
N LEU A 95 -13.32 4.62 6.37
CA LEU A 95 -13.34 5.59 7.46
C LEU A 95 -14.75 6.14 7.76
N ASN A 96 -15.79 5.61 7.10
CA ASN A 96 -17.17 6.08 7.22
C ASN A 96 -17.33 7.59 6.93
N ILE A 97 -16.51 8.13 6.04
CA ILE A 97 -16.57 9.53 5.63
C ILE A 97 -17.61 9.67 4.51
N LYS A 98 -18.60 10.55 4.71
CA LYS A 98 -19.59 10.88 3.67
C LYS A 98 -18.97 11.79 2.61
N TYR A 99 -19.11 11.44 1.36
CA TYR A 99 -18.60 12.19 0.20
C TYR A 99 -19.57 12.11 -0.97
N ASN A 100 -19.41 13.01 -1.91
CA ASN A 100 -20.08 12.96 -3.23
C ASN A 100 -19.04 12.69 -4.32
N ASP A 101 -19.52 12.41 -5.54
CA ASP A 101 -18.66 12.07 -6.68
C ASP A 101 -17.73 13.22 -7.11
N LYS A 102 -18.15 14.47 -6.91
CA LYS A 102 -17.33 15.65 -7.20
C LYS A 102 -16.17 15.75 -6.22
N GLU A 103 -16.43 15.60 -4.93
CA GLU A 103 -15.39 15.59 -3.88
C GLU A 103 -14.38 14.45 -4.09
N CYS A 104 -14.87 13.26 -4.44
CA CYS A 104 -14.01 12.12 -4.76
C CYS A 104 -13.09 12.42 -5.96
N ALA A 105 -13.60 13.09 -7.01
CA ALA A 105 -12.80 13.46 -8.16
C ALA A 105 -11.76 14.54 -7.80
N GLN A 106 -12.15 15.57 -7.06
CA GLN A 106 -11.25 16.64 -6.62
C GLN A 106 -10.13 16.09 -5.71
N LEU A 107 -10.48 15.24 -4.75
CA LEU A 107 -9.48 14.60 -3.89
C LEU A 107 -8.49 13.76 -4.68
N LEU A 108 -8.95 13.03 -5.70
CA LEU A 108 -8.07 12.25 -6.58
C LEU A 108 -7.04 13.14 -7.30
N GLU A 109 -7.46 14.29 -7.83
CA GLU A 109 -6.55 15.23 -8.48
C GLU A 109 -5.54 15.80 -7.49
N MET A 110 -5.98 16.20 -6.28
CA MET A 110 -5.08 16.68 -5.21
C MET A 110 -4.04 15.62 -4.82
N VAL A 111 -4.45 14.36 -4.73
CA VAL A 111 -3.56 13.23 -4.43
C VAL A 111 -2.51 13.06 -5.52
N LYS A 112 -2.90 13.07 -6.79
CA LYS A 112 -1.98 12.95 -7.92
C LYS A 112 -0.99 14.11 -7.99
N GLU A 113 -1.48 15.34 -7.82
CA GLU A 113 -0.65 16.53 -7.79
C GLU A 113 0.38 16.47 -6.65
N LYS A 114 -0.07 16.15 -5.44
CA LYS A 114 0.81 16.02 -4.27
C LYS A 114 1.84 14.92 -4.46
N ALA A 115 1.45 13.75 -4.96
CA ALA A 115 2.35 12.64 -5.23
C ALA A 115 3.40 13.02 -6.31
N SER A 116 2.98 13.76 -7.35
CA SER A 116 3.89 14.27 -8.38
C SER A 116 4.93 15.24 -7.81
N ILE A 117 4.50 16.18 -6.97
CA ILE A 117 5.40 17.16 -6.33
C ILE A 117 6.38 16.46 -5.38
N CYS A 118 5.89 15.50 -4.59
CA CYS A 118 6.72 14.78 -3.61
C CYS A 118 7.61 13.70 -4.25
N GLY A 119 7.34 13.29 -5.49
CA GLY A 119 8.06 12.19 -6.17
C GLY A 119 7.86 10.82 -5.51
N ARG A 120 6.78 10.64 -4.74
CA ARG A 120 6.46 9.39 -4.05
C ARG A 120 4.95 9.21 -3.86
N THR A 121 4.54 8.00 -3.55
CA THR A 121 3.17 7.71 -3.10
C THR A 121 2.88 8.33 -1.74
N LEU A 122 1.61 8.60 -1.49
CA LEU A 122 1.06 9.11 -0.24
C LEU A 122 0.48 7.95 0.57
N ASP A 123 0.54 8.08 1.88
CA ASP A 123 -0.14 7.18 2.79
C ASP A 123 -1.60 7.64 3.06
N GLU A 124 -2.32 6.84 3.81
CA GLU A 124 -3.71 7.10 4.19
C GLU A 124 -3.87 8.42 4.96
N TYR A 125 -2.96 8.70 5.88
CA TYR A 125 -3.01 9.91 6.71
C TYR A 125 -2.88 11.17 5.85
N GLU A 126 -1.98 11.16 4.89
CA GLU A 126 -1.79 12.25 3.94
C GLU A 126 -3.03 12.50 3.07
N VAL A 127 -3.69 11.42 2.63
CA VAL A 127 -4.95 11.51 1.85
C VAL A 127 -6.09 12.12 2.70
N ILE A 128 -6.20 11.71 3.96
CA ILE A 128 -7.20 12.27 4.88
C ILE A 128 -6.94 13.76 5.13
N LYS A 129 -5.69 14.15 5.28
CA LYS A 129 -5.31 15.56 5.43
C LYS A 129 -5.74 16.37 4.21
N LEU A 130 -5.48 15.90 3.00
CA LEU A 130 -5.93 16.55 1.76
C LEU A 130 -7.47 16.64 1.69
N TYR A 131 -8.18 15.62 2.13
CA TYR A 131 -9.64 15.65 2.17
C TYR A 131 -10.17 16.72 3.14
N ASN A 132 -9.56 16.86 4.31
CA ASN A 132 -9.93 17.91 5.26
C ASN A 132 -9.64 19.31 4.71
N GLU A 133 -8.52 19.49 4.02
CA GLU A 133 -8.20 20.73 3.30
C GLU A 133 -9.27 21.04 2.24
N LEU A 134 -9.65 20.05 1.41
CA LEU A 134 -10.72 20.20 0.42
C LEU A 134 -12.04 20.66 1.06
N LYS A 135 -12.41 20.09 2.20
CA LYS A 135 -13.63 20.49 2.92
C LYS A 135 -13.58 21.94 3.42
N LEU A 136 -12.46 22.38 3.91
CA LEU A 136 -12.28 23.78 4.36
C LEU A 136 -12.47 24.77 3.20
N TYR A 137 -11.97 24.46 2.01
CA TYR A 137 -12.13 25.30 0.82
C TYR A 137 -13.54 25.29 0.24
N CYS A 138 -14.29 24.20 0.43
CA CYS A 138 -15.64 24.10 -0.14
C CYS A 138 -16.75 24.67 0.75
N TYR A 139 -16.49 24.86 2.05
CA TYR A 139 -17.49 25.25 3.05
C TYR A 139 -17.04 26.47 3.92
N GLY A 140 -15.92 27.08 3.59
CA GLY A 140 -15.50 28.39 4.11
C GLY A 140 -15.84 29.49 3.14
#